data_6bd9dd520b1fc8a79ebe234ad8f0995c
#
_entry.id   6bd9dd520b1fc8a79ebe234ad8f0995c
#
_cell.length_a   1.000
_cell.length_b   1.000
_cell.length_c   1.000
_cell.angle_alpha   90.00
_cell.angle_beta   90.00
_cell.angle_gamma   90.00
#
_symmetry.space_group_name_H-M   'P 1'
#
loop_
_entity.id
_entity.type
_entity.pdbx_description
1 polymer ?
#
loop_
_entity_poly.entity_id
_entity_poly.type
_entity_poly.pdbx_seq_one_letter_code
_entity_poly.pdbx_strand_id
1 'polypeptide(L)'
;IGLKCIEEEIISAGYVGIDFIRKMCSPSCRFFITDNLKKDYSEFEENPEKPEAIVIGDFDDWTFDLLNQAFQHVMNGAEIIAFHKGKYYKVDSGLRLDAGGFVVALEFATGKKAQIVGKPNKAFFQCALDDLNLTPDEVVMFGDDLINDVQGAQNLGISGILVKTGK
;
A
#
# COMPACT_ATOMS: atom_id res chain seq x y z
N ILE A 1 15.05 -19.18 -2.71
CA ILE A 1 14.53 -19.68 -4.00
C ILE A 1 15.66 -19.70 -5.06
N GLY A 2 16.81 -19.06 -4.81
CA GLY A 2 17.98 -19.08 -5.71
C GLY A 2 17.90 -18.10 -6.88
N LEU A 3 16.85 -17.28 -6.99
CA LEU A 3 16.81 -16.17 -7.92
C LEU A 3 17.74 -15.05 -7.41
N LYS A 4 18.58 -14.54 -8.30
CA LYS A 4 19.36 -13.33 -8.04
C LYS A 4 18.53 -12.14 -8.54
N CYS A 5 18.27 -11.19 -7.67
CA CYS A 5 17.64 -9.92 -8.03
C CYS A 5 18.47 -8.77 -7.44
N ILE A 6 18.37 -7.61 -8.04
CA ILE A 6 18.91 -6.35 -7.54
C ILE A 6 17.74 -5.55 -6.93
N GLU A 7 18.04 -4.51 -6.17
CA GLU A 7 17.04 -3.73 -5.45
C GLU A 7 16.01 -3.09 -6.40
N GLU A 8 16.44 -2.64 -7.55
CA GLU A 8 15.62 -2.01 -8.59
C GLU A 8 14.61 -2.96 -9.24
N GLU A 9 14.79 -4.28 -9.06
CA GLU A 9 13.84 -5.31 -9.53
C GLU A 9 12.78 -5.66 -8.49
N ILE A 10 12.79 -4.97 -7.31
CA ILE A 10 11.86 -5.24 -6.22
C ILE A 10 10.82 -4.13 -6.12
N ILE A 11 9.56 -4.45 -6.42
CA ILE A 11 8.44 -3.52 -6.31
C ILE A 11 7.59 -3.90 -5.09
N SER A 12 7.51 -2.99 -4.13
CA SER A 12 6.69 -3.13 -2.93
C SER A 12 5.53 -2.13 -2.92
N ALA A 13 4.53 -2.34 -2.06
CA ALA A 13 3.46 -1.36 -1.87
C ALA A 13 4.00 -0.03 -1.33
N GLY A 14 5.09 -0.05 -0.54
CA GLY A 14 5.79 1.14 -0.09
C GLY A 14 6.41 1.92 -1.25
N TYR A 15 7.10 1.23 -2.16
CA TYR A 15 7.68 1.85 -3.37
C TYR A 15 6.59 2.50 -4.24
N VAL A 16 5.51 1.77 -4.51
CA VAL A 16 4.37 2.32 -5.28
C VAL A 16 3.72 3.50 -4.56
N GLY A 17 3.70 3.50 -3.21
CA GLY A 17 3.23 4.63 -2.40
C GLY A 17 4.04 5.90 -2.63
N ILE A 18 5.36 5.79 -2.74
CA ILE A 18 6.26 6.92 -3.06
C ILE A 18 5.90 7.51 -4.44
N ASP A 19 5.84 6.66 -5.47
CA ASP A 19 5.48 7.10 -6.83
C ASP A 19 4.09 7.75 -6.86
N PHE A 20 3.13 7.17 -6.14
CA PHE A 20 1.77 7.68 -6.03
C PHE A 20 1.74 9.08 -5.40
N ILE A 21 2.45 9.30 -4.28
CA ILE A 21 2.52 10.60 -3.60
C ILE A 21 3.19 11.65 -4.50
N ARG A 22 4.25 11.28 -5.23
CA ARG A 22 4.88 12.18 -6.22
C ARG A 22 3.88 12.63 -7.29
N LYS A 23 3.08 11.70 -7.82
CA LYS A 23 2.03 11.99 -8.82
C LYS A 23 0.89 12.85 -8.28
N MET A 24 0.69 12.91 -6.95
CA MET A 24 -0.24 13.82 -6.26
C MET A 24 0.35 15.21 -5.99
N CYS A 25 1.44 15.62 -6.63
CA CYS A 25 2.16 16.86 -6.37
C CYS A 25 2.80 16.95 -4.99
N SER A 26 3.20 15.81 -4.42
CA SER A 26 3.92 15.69 -3.15
C SER A 26 3.27 16.45 -1.99
N PRO A 27 2.04 16.09 -1.60
CA PRO A 27 1.36 16.71 -0.47
C PRO A 27 2.15 16.50 0.82
N SER A 28 2.01 17.41 1.79
CA SER A 28 2.51 17.19 3.14
C SER A 28 1.79 16.01 3.79
N CYS A 29 2.53 15.11 4.43
CA CYS A 29 2.00 13.83 4.89
C CYS A 29 2.11 13.63 6.40
N ARG A 30 1.22 12.82 6.96
CA ARG A 30 1.41 12.16 8.24
C ARG A 30 1.55 10.67 8.01
N PHE A 31 2.64 10.08 8.51
CA PHE A 31 2.98 8.68 8.25
C PHE A 31 2.63 7.78 9.42
N PHE A 32 1.84 6.74 9.16
CA PHE A 32 1.54 5.60 10.03
C PHE A 32 2.13 4.34 9.37
N ILE A 33 3.45 4.24 9.38
CA ILE A 33 4.28 3.20 8.78
C ILE A 33 5.46 2.91 9.70
N THR A 34 6.18 1.81 9.48
CA THR A 34 7.36 1.48 10.29
C THR A 34 8.48 2.51 10.11
N ASP A 35 9.32 2.69 11.14
CA ASP A 35 10.46 3.63 11.10
C ASP A 35 11.45 3.33 9.98
N ASN A 36 11.62 2.06 9.62
CA ASN A 36 12.50 1.69 8.51
C ASN A 36 11.95 2.21 7.18
N LEU A 37 10.65 2.03 6.95
CA LEU A 37 10.02 2.50 5.73
C LEU A 37 9.92 4.03 5.67
N LYS A 38 9.82 4.72 6.81
CA LYS A 38 9.88 6.19 6.86
C LYS A 38 11.15 6.77 6.24
N LYS A 39 12.26 6.06 6.27
CA LYS A 39 13.52 6.51 5.67
C LYS A 39 13.40 6.67 4.16
N ASP A 40 12.65 5.76 3.51
CA ASP A 40 12.42 5.80 2.07
C ASP A 40 11.50 6.96 1.67
N TYR A 41 10.70 7.46 2.63
CA TYR A 41 9.79 8.59 2.47
C TYR A 41 10.40 9.95 2.88
N SER A 42 11.70 10.02 3.13
CA SER A 42 12.40 11.22 3.64
C SER A 42 12.37 12.43 2.71
N GLU A 43 12.01 12.24 1.45
CA GLU A 43 11.83 13.34 0.49
C GLU A 43 10.52 14.11 0.68
N PHE A 44 9.53 13.53 1.38
CA PHE A 44 8.24 14.15 1.61
C PHE A 44 8.20 14.90 2.94
N GLU A 45 7.52 16.04 2.96
CA GLU A 45 7.29 16.79 4.20
C GLU A 45 6.40 16.00 5.16
N GLU A 46 6.92 15.65 6.36
CA GLU A 46 6.08 15.14 7.42
C GLU A 46 5.46 16.31 8.20
N ASN A 47 4.14 16.42 8.17
CA ASN A 47 3.38 17.42 8.88
C ASN A 47 2.43 16.77 9.90
N PRO A 48 2.81 16.69 11.19
CA PRO A 48 1.97 16.05 12.20
C PRO A 48 0.75 16.86 12.62
N GLU A 49 0.70 18.15 12.32
CA GLU A 49 -0.36 19.05 12.78
C GLU A 49 -1.48 19.21 11.73
N LYS A 50 -1.11 19.41 10.48
CA LYS A 50 -2.06 19.66 9.40
C LYS A 50 -1.60 19.01 8.09
N PRO A 51 -1.55 17.69 8.00
CA PRO A 51 -1.18 17.02 6.77
C PRO A 51 -2.28 17.16 5.70
N GLU A 52 -1.86 17.15 4.44
CA GLU A 52 -2.78 17.05 3.30
C GLU A 52 -3.14 15.59 2.99
N ALA A 53 -2.30 14.65 3.42
CA ALA A 53 -2.56 13.22 3.32
C ALA A 53 -2.07 12.46 4.56
N ILE A 54 -2.77 11.40 4.94
CA ILE A 54 -2.26 10.39 5.86
C ILE A 54 -1.88 9.14 5.07
N VAL A 55 -0.72 8.57 5.39
CA VAL A 55 -0.17 7.37 4.74
C VAL A 55 -0.17 6.22 5.74
N ILE A 56 -0.88 5.15 5.42
CA ILE A 56 -1.05 3.99 6.29
C ILE A 56 -0.46 2.76 5.62
N GLY A 57 0.48 2.11 6.30
CA GLY A 57 1.06 0.83 5.90
C GLY A 57 1.19 -0.10 7.09
N ASP A 58 2.24 -0.92 7.09
CA ASP A 58 2.57 -1.74 8.23
C ASP A 58 2.97 -0.84 9.41
N PHE A 59 2.11 -0.80 10.43
CA PHE A 59 2.30 0.02 11.61
C PHE A 59 1.69 -0.68 12.82
N ASP A 60 2.53 -1.10 13.74
CA ASP A 60 2.13 -1.91 14.90
C ASP A 60 1.78 -1.09 16.15
N ASP A 61 2.17 0.20 16.18
CA ASP A 61 2.06 1.05 17.37
C ASP A 61 0.72 1.82 17.46
N TRP A 62 -0.34 1.31 16.84
CA TRP A 62 -1.65 1.90 16.92
C TRP A 62 -2.14 1.98 18.37
N THR A 63 -2.47 3.19 18.79
CA THR A 63 -3.23 3.49 20.02
C THR A 63 -4.54 4.15 19.65
N PHE A 64 -5.48 4.24 20.61
CA PHE A 64 -6.70 5.00 20.39
C PHE A 64 -6.41 6.46 20.01
N ASP A 65 -5.44 7.08 20.69
CA ASP A 65 -5.08 8.49 20.44
C ASP A 65 -4.51 8.70 19.05
N LEU A 66 -3.65 7.80 18.57
CA LEU A 66 -3.12 7.87 17.19
C LEU A 66 -4.20 7.64 16.14
N LEU A 67 -5.11 6.70 16.37
CA LEU A 67 -6.23 6.48 15.46
C LEU A 67 -7.18 7.69 15.45
N ASN A 68 -7.44 8.29 16.61
CA ASN A 68 -8.24 9.51 16.72
C ASN A 68 -7.53 10.71 16.07
N GLN A 69 -6.21 10.82 16.17
CA GLN A 69 -5.43 11.84 15.44
C GLN A 69 -5.60 11.66 13.93
N ALA A 70 -5.43 10.45 13.41
CA ALA A 70 -5.65 10.14 12.00
C ALA A 70 -7.08 10.51 11.54
N PHE A 71 -8.09 10.16 12.35
CA PHE A 71 -9.48 10.54 12.11
C PHE A 71 -9.65 12.07 12.02
N GLN A 72 -9.07 12.85 12.95
CA GLN A 72 -9.16 14.31 12.93
C GLN A 72 -8.49 14.90 11.69
N HIS A 73 -7.34 14.38 11.26
CA HIS A 73 -6.70 14.83 10.01
C HIS A 73 -7.62 14.62 8.80
N VAL A 74 -8.24 13.44 8.69
CA VAL A 74 -9.16 13.15 7.58
C VAL A 74 -10.41 14.03 7.62
N MET A 75 -10.98 14.27 8.79
CA MET A 75 -12.12 15.20 8.96
C MET A 75 -11.76 16.64 8.61
N ASN A 76 -10.50 17.03 8.79
CA ASN A 76 -9.96 18.36 8.41
C ASN A 76 -9.53 18.44 6.95
N GLY A 77 -9.72 17.39 6.16
CA GLY A 77 -9.52 17.43 4.72
C GLY A 77 -8.44 16.50 4.18
N ALA A 78 -7.58 15.91 5.03
CA ALA A 78 -6.53 15.02 4.58
C ALA A 78 -7.08 13.82 3.79
N GLU A 79 -6.36 13.43 2.72
CA GLU A 79 -6.65 12.22 1.98
C GLU A 79 -6.11 10.98 2.71
N ILE A 80 -6.72 9.81 2.47
CA ILE A 80 -6.24 8.54 3.03
C ILE A 80 -5.53 7.78 1.92
N ILE A 81 -4.23 7.56 2.08
CA ILE A 81 -3.42 6.67 1.24
C ILE A 81 -3.09 5.43 2.06
N ALA A 82 -3.36 4.25 1.54
CA ALA A 82 -3.07 3.01 2.25
C ALA A 82 -2.36 2.00 1.33
N PHE A 83 -1.38 1.29 1.87
CA PHE A 83 -0.63 0.31 1.10
C PHE A 83 -1.50 -0.89 0.73
N HIS A 84 -2.37 -1.32 1.64
CA HIS A 84 -3.30 -2.43 1.42
C HIS A 84 -4.48 -2.36 2.41
N LYS A 85 -5.45 -3.24 2.20
CA LYS A 85 -6.59 -3.46 3.09
C LYS A 85 -6.67 -4.91 3.57
N GLY A 86 -5.52 -5.50 3.89
CA GLY A 86 -5.44 -6.81 4.51
C GLY A 86 -6.25 -6.85 5.80
N LYS A 87 -6.99 -7.95 6.03
CA LYS A 87 -7.84 -8.12 7.21
C LYS A 87 -7.03 -8.58 8.41
N TYR A 88 -6.18 -9.54 8.20
CA TYR A 88 -5.31 -10.17 9.18
C TYR A 88 -4.19 -10.94 8.48
N TYR A 89 -3.14 -11.21 9.21
CA TYR A 89 -2.05 -12.08 8.78
C TYR A 89 -1.70 -13.11 9.86
N LYS A 90 -0.95 -14.13 9.50
CA LYS A 90 -0.57 -15.21 10.40
C LYS A 90 0.84 -14.95 10.94
N VAL A 91 0.97 -15.06 12.24
CA VAL A 91 2.25 -15.09 12.98
C VAL A 91 2.33 -16.37 13.79
N ASP A 92 3.47 -16.69 14.38
CA ASP A 92 3.66 -17.91 15.18
C ASP A 92 2.66 -18.03 16.33
N SER A 93 2.27 -16.91 16.93
CA SER A 93 1.30 -16.84 18.04
C SER A 93 -0.17 -16.88 17.59
N GLY A 94 -0.48 -16.92 16.29
CA GLY A 94 -1.85 -16.98 15.77
C GLY A 94 -2.14 -15.94 14.69
N LEU A 95 -3.39 -15.46 14.65
CA LEU A 95 -3.80 -14.41 13.72
C LEU A 95 -3.62 -13.03 14.35
N ARG A 96 -3.09 -12.10 13.56
CA ARG A 96 -2.91 -10.71 13.95
C ARG A 96 -3.70 -9.78 13.01
N LEU A 97 -4.33 -8.74 13.59
CA LEU A 97 -5.03 -7.72 12.82
C LEU A 97 -4.05 -7.01 11.87
N ASP A 98 -4.48 -6.77 10.65
CA ASP A 98 -3.69 -6.09 9.63
C ASP A 98 -4.15 -4.63 9.43
N ALA A 99 -3.39 -3.83 8.71
CA ALA A 99 -3.62 -2.40 8.46
C ALA A 99 -5.04 -2.10 7.95
N GLY A 100 -5.65 -3.01 7.21
CA GLY A 100 -7.00 -2.85 6.68
C GLY A 100 -8.07 -2.61 7.74
N GLY A 101 -7.91 -3.15 8.95
CA GLY A 101 -8.81 -2.90 10.07
C GLY A 101 -8.87 -1.42 10.45
N PHE A 102 -7.72 -0.76 10.53
CA PHE A 102 -7.61 0.67 10.83
C PHE A 102 -8.07 1.55 9.66
N VAL A 103 -7.72 1.18 8.43
CA VAL A 103 -8.19 1.86 7.22
C VAL A 103 -9.71 1.85 7.14
N VAL A 104 -10.35 0.69 7.34
CA VAL A 104 -11.81 0.56 7.31
C VAL A 104 -12.48 1.35 8.44
N ALA A 105 -11.88 1.37 9.65
CA ALA A 105 -12.38 2.18 10.75
C ALA A 105 -12.41 3.68 10.39
N LEU A 106 -11.35 4.18 9.78
CA LEU A 106 -11.28 5.58 9.32
C LEU A 106 -12.27 5.84 8.18
N GLU A 107 -12.35 4.96 7.18
CA GLU A 107 -13.35 5.10 6.10
C GLU A 107 -14.79 5.14 6.64
N PHE A 108 -15.09 4.25 7.59
CA PHE A 108 -16.42 4.19 8.20
C PHE A 108 -16.74 5.46 8.98
N ALA A 109 -15.79 5.92 9.80
CA ALA A 109 -16.00 7.08 10.66
C ALA A 109 -16.07 8.42 9.91
N THR A 110 -15.32 8.53 8.81
CA THR A 110 -15.18 9.80 8.05
C THR A 110 -16.05 9.86 6.80
N GLY A 111 -16.53 8.71 6.30
CA GLY A 111 -17.21 8.59 5.01
C GLY A 111 -16.29 8.70 3.79
N LYS A 112 -15.00 9.00 3.98
CA LYS A 112 -14.00 9.05 2.90
C LYS A 112 -13.52 7.65 2.53
N LYS A 113 -13.02 7.49 1.31
CA LYS A 113 -12.42 6.25 0.83
C LYS A 113 -10.91 6.37 0.74
N ALA A 114 -10.22 5.34 1.21
CA ALA A 114 -8.78 5.25 1.09
C ALA A 114 -8.37 4.92 -0.36
N GLN A 115 -7.32 5.57 -0.82
CA GLN A 115 -6.63 5.24 -2.06
C GLN A 115 -5.63 4.13 -1.77
N ILE A 116 -5.89 2.93 -2.30
CA ILE A 116 -5.03 1.76 -2.09
C ILE A 116 -3.99 1.73 -3.19
N VAL A 117 -2.71 1.68 -2.82
CA VAL A 117 -1.61 1.67 -3.79
C VAL A 117 -1.04 0.29 -4.07
N GLY A 118 -1.16 -0.64 -3.12
CA GLY A 118 -0.72 -2.03 -3.30
C GLY A 118 -1.72 -2.92 -4.03
N LYS A 119 -1.35 -4.16 -4.28
CA LYS A 119 -2.19 -5.19 -4.91
C LYS A 119 -3.55 -5.35 -4.19
N PRO A 120 -4.64 -5.59 -4.89
CA PRO A 120 -4.82 -5.81 -6.33
C PRO A 120 -5.03 -4.51 -7.15
N ASN A 121 -4.69 -3.34 -6.63
CA ASN A 121 -4.94 -2.07 -7.29
C ASN A 121 -4.11 -1.94 -8.58
N LYS A 122 -4.71 -1.32 -9.58
CA LYS A 122 -4.07 -1.05 -10.89
C LYS A 122 -2.77 -0.26 -10.76
N ALA A 123 -2.69 0.68 -9.80
CA ALA A 123 -1.51 1.51 -9.58
C ALA A 123 -0.25 0.66 -9.34
N PHE A 124 -0.38 -0.47 -8.61
CA PHE A 124 0.73 -1.37 -8.34
C PHE A 124 1.29 -1.99 -9.63
N PHE A 125 0.42 -2.56 -10.45
CA PHE A 125 0.85 -3.21 -11.69
C PHE A 125 1.28 -2.21 -12.75
N GLN A 126 0.64 -1.03 -12.81
CA GLN A 126 1.04 0.02 -13.72
C GLN A 126 2.45 0.55 -13.38
N CYS A 127 2.75 0.77 -12.10
CA CYS A 127 4.11 1.14 -11.67
C CYS A 127 5.15 0.10 -12.14
N ALA A 128 4.83 -1.20 -11.99
CA ALA A 128 5.70 -2.27 -12.48
C ALA A 128 5.90 -2.24 -14.00
N LEU A 129 4.85 -1.99 -14.77
CA LEU A 129 4.96 -1.88 -16.22
C LEU A 129 5.76 -0.64 -16.64
N ASP A 130 5.55 0.49 -15.95
CA ASP A 130 6.27 1.74 -16.21
C ASP A 130 7.79 1.55 -15.96
N ASP A 131 8.16 0.92 -14.82
CA ASP A 131 9.55 0.63 -14.47
C ASP A 131 10.24 -0.33 -15.47
N LEU A 132 9.49 -1.35 -15.91
CA LEU A 132 9.96 -2.31 -16.90
C LEU A 132 9.98 -1.72 -18.33
N ASN A 133 9.26 -0.63 -18.55
CA ASN A 133 9.00 -0.06 -19.88
C ASN A 133 8.42 -1.11 -20.85
N LEU A 134 7.43 -1.90 -20.34
CA LEU A 134 6.76 -2.97 -21.06
C LEU A 134 5.25 -2.75 -21.11
N THR A 135 4.60 -3.37 -22.08
CA THR A 135 3.14 -3.42 -22.20
C THR A 135 2.57 -4.67 -21.49
N PRO A 136 1.27 -4.68 -21.10
CA PRO A 136 0.67 -5.80 -20.38
C PRO A 136 0.81 -7.16 -21.04
N ASP A 137 0.82 -7.22 -22.36
CA ASP A 137 0.94 -8.44 -23.18
C ASP A 137 2.37 -9.00 -23.23
N GLU A 138 3.37 -8.20 -22.83
CA GLU A 138 4.76 -8.62 -22.73
C GLU A 138 5.14 -9.17 -21.35
N VAL A 139 4.21 -9.13 -20.37
CA VAL A 139 4.45 -9.49 -18.97
C VAL A 139 3.55 -10.62 -18.50
N VAL A 140 4.07 -11.47 -17.64
CA VAL A 140 3.31 -12.54 -16.97
C VAL A 140 3.47 -12.41 -15.46
N MET A 141 2.35 -12.37 -14.73
CA MET A 141 2.33 -12.40 -13.27
C MET A 141 2.21 -13.83 -12.75
N PHE A 142 3.18 -14.27 -11.96
CA PHE A 142 3.10 -15.50 -11.18
C PHE A 142 2.78 -15.13 -9.73
N GLY A 143 1.69 -15.66 -9.18
CA GLY A 143 1.30 -15.37 -7.81
C GLY A 143 0.53 -16.50 -7.17
N ASP A 144 0.48 -16.53 -5.86
CA ASP A 144 -0.22 -17.52 -5.03
C ASP A 144 -1.54 -17.00 -4.45
N ASP A 145 -1.80 -15.70 -4.57
CA ASP A 145 -3.08 -15.09 -4.20
C ASP A 145 -3.91 -14.81 -5.47
N LEU A 146 -5.04 -15.56 -5.58
CA LEU A 146 -5.91 -15.45 -6.75
C LEU A 146 -6.45 -14.03 -6.97
N ILE A 147 -6.79 -13.33 -5.90
CA ILE A 147 -7.40 -11.99 -5.97
C ILE A 147 -6.33 -10.90 -6.11
N ASN A 148 -5.34 -10.94 -5.22
CA ASN A 148 -4.36 -9.87 -5.16
C ASN A 148 -3.35 -9.92 -6.30
N ASP A 149 -2.90 -11.11 -6.68
CA ASP A 149 -1.88 -11.26 -7.71
C ASP A 149 -2.50 -11.48 -9.09
N VAL A 150 -3.23 -12.58 -9.26
CA VAL A 150 -3.66 -13.03 -10.57
C VAL A 150 -4.77 -12.15 -11.14
N GLN A 151 -5.86 -11.96 -10.38
CA GLN A 151 -6.97 -11.13 -10.83
C GLN A 151 -6.57 -9.65 -10.92
N GLY A 152 -5.75 -9.16 -9.95
CA GLY A 152 -5.22 -7.80 -9.99
C GLY A 152 -4.45 -7.52 -11.29
N ALA A 153 -3.55 -8.42 -11.68
CA ALA A 153 -2.79 -8.34 -12.92
C ALA A 153 -3.71 -8.41 -14.17
N GLN A 154 -4.63 -9.36 -14.17
CA GLN A 154 -5.58 -9.54 -15.29
C GLN A 154 -6.49 -8.34 -15.51
N ASN A 155 -6.86 -7.61 -14.45
CA ASN A 155 -7.64 -6.37 -14.56
C ASN A 155 -6.89 -5.25 -15.31
N LEU A 156 -5.58 -5.38 -15.47
CA LEU A 156 -4.74 -4.47 -16.28
C LEU A 156 -4.34 -5.09 -17.64
N GLY A 157 -4.77 -6.31 -17.93
CA GLY A 157 -4.45 -7.02 -19.18
C GLY A 157 -3.18 -7.88 -19.11
N ILE A 158 -2.53 -7.96 -17.95
CA ILE A 158 -1.36 -8.83 -17.74
C ILE A 158 -1.82 -10.27 -17.59
N SER A 159 -1.15 -11.21 -18.27
CA SER A 159 -1.40 -12.64 -18.08
C SER A 159 -1.03 -13.09 -16.66
N GLY A 160 -1.96 -13.77 -15.97
CA GLY A 160 -1.76 -14.23 -14.59
C GLY A 160 -1.71 -15.76 -14.49
N ILE A 161 -0.72 -16.28 -13.77
CA ILE A 161 -0.55 -17.71 -13.50
C ILE A 161 -0.62 -17.93 -11.98
N LEU A 162 -1.63 -18.70 -11.55
CA LEU A 162 -1.77 -19.09 -10.15
C LEU A 162 -0.84 -20.25 -9.82
N VAL A 163 0.02 -20.09 -8.80
CA VAL A 163 0.82 -21.16 -8.22
C VAL A 163 0.22 -21.60 -6.89
N LYS A 164 0.20 -22.92 -6.64
CA LYS A 164 -0.42 -23.49 -5.44
C LYS A 164 0.59 -23.61 -4.29
N THR A 165 1.22 -22.51 -3.91
CA THR A 165 2.23 -22.45 -2.85
C THR A 165 1.80 -21.60 -1.65
N GLY A 166 0.71 -20.85 -1.78
CA GLY A 166 0.19 -19.93 -0.77
C GLY A 166 -1.09 -20.40 -0.09
N LYS A 167 -1.99 -19.48 0.12
CA LYS A 167 -3.27 -19.64 0.87
C LYS A 167 -4.26 -20.54 0.15
#